data_14094eea5fb078854e7ae156aab12926
#
_entry.id   14094eea5fb078854e7ae156aab12926
#
_cell.length_a   1.000
_cell.length_b   1.000
_cell.length_c   1.000
_cell.angle_alpha   90.00
_cell.angle_beta   90.00
_cell.angle_gamma   90.00
#
_symmetry.space_group_name_H-M   'P 1'
#
loop_
_entity.id
_entity.type
_entity.pdbx_description
1 polymer ?
#
loop_
_entity_poly.entity_id
_entity_poly.type
_entity_poly.pdbx_seq_one_letter_code
_entity_poly.pdbx_strand_id
1 'polypeptide(L)'
;EALPDYDTLKDNDVNLTGNIIDVTVKSSEAKGYTVSMGADKQVASGQIVEIPVTIGNNDGKTAYNAYDMTFSFDPAILTLNMEDTNIEGYRVIPGSGTVRIVRYGKAAELGDALTLKFTAAGQGQSAVKVTAAYVDTNTNAIELDAPAAIVLKDTTTVTVSGYTVTLPDGFTRTDAEGSVIAAGGTLTFKPADPNYDYTVTVTVGGGEATTVSPDENGIYTVANVNGNVVVTSTKTPKTFTVTQGNDTTGAATATYMKDYTFNLTPADGFVYKMAVTIGDKAYTGFTAKVNDDGTTTYTIPGADVIGNIVINSNKQVKPLKTYQVSFAGSGAGEATGERTVQEKANYTFTVAKQKNFEYTITATMGGKDVPITEGADNTYTIANVTGDLVITIEKKSTLTMEVAVSE
;
A
#
# COMPACT_ATOMS: atom_id res chain seq x y z
N GLU A 1 -48.44 30.55 -23.67
CA GLU A 1 -49.65 31.09 -24.26
C GLU A 1 -49.30 32.36 -25.07
N ALA A 2 -49.75 32.44 -26.33
CA ALA A 2 -49.53 33.63 -27.15
C ALA A 2 -50.33 34.78 -26.55
N LEU A 3 -49.70 35.94 -26.45
CA LEU A 3 -50.43 37.18 -26.09
C LEU A 3 -51.58 37.33 -27.02
N PRO A 4 -52.79 37.74 -26.56
CA PRO A 4 -53.91 38.03 -27.40
C PRO A 4 -53.47 39.08 -28.44
N ASP A 5 -53.98 38.94 -29.67
CA ASP A 5 -53.62 39.86 -30.75
C ASP A 5 -54.14 41.28 -30.45
N TYR A 6 -53.58 42.21 -31.15
CA TYR A 6 -53.90 43.64 -30.97
C TYR A 6 -55.41 43.94 -31.15
N ASP A 7 -56.09 43.19 -31.99
CA ASP A 7 -57.56 43.43 -32.27
C ASP A 7 -58.42 42.92 -31.09
N THR A 8 -57.98 41.85 -30.38
CA THR A 8 -58.64 41.36 -29.17
C THR A 8 -58.50 42.33 -28.00
N LEU A 9 -57.34 43.02 -27.88
CA LEU A 9 -57.12 44.05 -26.86
C LEU A 9 -57.90 45.33 -27.12
N LYS A 10 -58.15 45.68 -28.41
CA LYS A 10 -58.87 46.89 -28.84
C LYS A 10 -60.38 46.89 -28.49
N ASP A 11 -61.00 45.73 -28.48
CA ASP A 11 -62.41 45.58 -28.16
C ASP A 11 -62.74 45.62 -26.66
N ASN A 12 -61.78 45.73 -25.81
CA ASN A 12 -61.91 45.74 -24.34
C ASN A 12 -61.61 47.10 -23.69
N ASP A 13 -61.90 48.23 -24.41
CA ASP A 13 -61.73 49.62 -23.92
C ASP A 13 -60.33 49.91 -23.32
N VAL A 14 -59.30 49.34 -23.84
CA VAL A 14 -57.90 49.67 -23.45
C VAL A 14 -57.52 50.94 -24.25
N ASN A 15 -57.45 52.06 -23.57
CA ASN A 15 -57.04 53.33 -24.18
C ASN A 15 -55.53 53.32 -24.46
N LEU A 16 -55.12 53.05 -25.67
CA LEU A 16 -53.73 52.95 -26.12
C LEU A 16 -53.13 54.33 -26.51
N THR A 17 -53.69 55.47 -26.09
CA THR A 17 -53.11 56.79 -26.36
C THR A 17 -52.09 57.19 -25.25
N GLY A 18 -50.85 56.84 -25.51
CA GLY A 18 -49.65 57.45 -24.91
C GLY A 18 -49.33 57.10 -23.46
N ASN A 19 -48.14 56.56 -23.27
CA ASN A 19 -47.41 56.17 -22.04
C ASN A 19 -47.67 54.77 -21.52
N ILE A 20 -46.64 54.06 -21.44
CA ILE A 20 -46.36 52.78 -20.74
C ILE A 20 -47.64 52.15 -20.15
N ILE A 21 -48.21 51.20 -20.83
CA ILE A 21 -49.31 50.36 -20.33
C ILE A 21 -48.63 49.33 -19.38
N ASP A 22 -48.83 49.55 -18.11
CA ASP A 22 -48.50 48.50 -17.10
C ASP A 22 -49.55 47.39 -17.22
N VAL A 23 -49.37 46.47 -18.12
CA VAL A 23 -50.22 45.28 -18.23
C VAL A 23 -49.88 44.35 -17.10
N THR A 24 -50.51 44.50 -15.95
CA THR A 24 -50.52 43.48 -14.95
C THR A 24 -51.34 42.31 -15.46
N VAL A 25 -50.71 41.36 -16.11
CA VAL A 25 -51.32 40.06 -16.40
C VAL A 25 -51.58 39.40 -15.04
N LYS A 26 -52.78 39.58 -14.52
CA LYS A 26 -53.22 38.67 -13.43
C LYS A 26 -53.42 37.34 -14.11
N SER A 27 -52.42 36.48 -13.97
CA SER A 27 -52.64 35.05 -14.18
C SER A 27 -53.80 34.67 -13.26
N SER A 28 -54.92 34.25 -13.82
CA SER A 28 -55.94 33.60 -13.00
C SER A 28 -55.27 32.33 -12.47
N GLU A 29 -54.90 32.32 -11.19
CA GLU A 29 -54.40 31.10 -10.60
C GLU A 29 -55.44 30.00 -10.86
N ALA A 30 -54.98 28.90 -11.45
CA ALA A 30 -55.85 27.75 -11.66
C ALA A 30 -56.51 27.39 -10.33
N LYS A 31 -57.85 27.33 -10.30
CA LYS A 31 -58.59 26.99 -9.08
C LYS A 31 -58.79 25.49 -9.01
N GLY A 32 -58.60 24.92 -7.81
CA GLY A 32 -58.81 23.51 -7.57
C GLY A 32 -58.01 22.98 -6.40
N TYR A 33 -57.97 21.67 -6.30
CA TYR A 33 -57.10 21.01 -5.33
C TYR A 33 -55.64 21.17 -5.70
N THR A 34 -54.80 21.31 -4.70
CA THR A 34 -53.32 21.39 -4.82
C THR A 34 -52.68 20.19 -4.20
N VAL A 35 -51.53 19.73 -4.74
CA VAL A 35 -50.71 18.66 -4.22
C VAL A 35 -49.29 19.15 -4.04
N SER A 36 -48.70 18.80 -2.89
CA SER A 36 -47.30 19.13 -2.60
C SER A 36 -46.57 17.93 -1.97
N MET A 37 -45.40 17.66 -2.48
CA MET A 37 -44.45 16.72 -1.90
C MET A 37 -43.73 17.33 -0.71
N GLY A 38 -43.34 16.50 0.29
CA GLY A 38 -42.54 16.91 1.44
C GLY A 38 -41.16 17.47 1.09
N ALA A 39 -40.45 17.96 2.07
CA ALA A 39 -39.10 18.50 1.91
C ALA A 39 -38.08 17.40 1.49
N ASP A 40 -36.99 17.83 0.86
CA ASP A 40 -35.90 16.97 0.50
C ASP A 40 -35.29 16.26 1.73
N LYS A 41 -34.80 15.04 1.54
CA LYS A 41 -34.30 14.17 2.59
C LYS A 41 -32.84 13.80 2.35
N GLN A 42 -32.09 13.72 3.44
CA GLN A 42 -30.75 13.11 3.47
C GLN A 42 -30.77 11.99 4.47
N VAL A 43 -30.44 10.79 4.02
CA VAL A 43 -30.49 9.56 4.84
C VAL A 43 -29.28 8.68 4.59
N ALA A 44 -28.95 7.83 5.55
CA ALA A 44 -27.95 6.79 5.33
C ALA A 44 -28.59 5.57 4.63
N SER A 45 -27.81 4.82 3.89
CA SER A 45 -28.24 3.53 3.32
C SER A 45 -28.78 2.62 4.41
N GLY A 46 -29.88 1.91 4.12
CA GLY A 46 -30.62 1.04 5.06
C GLY A 46 -31.67 1.75 5.92
N GLN A 47 -31.72 3.08 5.93
CA GLN A 47 -32.70 3.83 6.70
C GLN A 47 -34.06 3.88 5.98
N ILE A 48 -35.12 4.02 6.78
CA ILE A 48 -36.49 4.26 6.26
C ILE A 48 -36.63 5.74 5.92
N VAL A 49 -37.17 6.01 4.74
CA VAL A 49 -37.47 7.35 4.24
C VAL A 49 -39.00 7.51 4.17
N GLU A 50 -39.53 8.49 4.87
CA GLU A 50 -40.93 8.85 4.82
C GLU A 50 -41.10 10.24 4.16
N ILE A 51 -41.93 10.29 3.11
CA ILE A 51 -42.21 11.50 2.35
C ILE A 51 -43.73 11.78 2.43
N PRO A 52 -44.15 12.80 3.20
CA PRO A 52 -45.53 13.18 3.26
C PRO A 52 -45.97 13.82 1.93
N VAL A 53 -47.20 13.57 1.53
CA VAL A 53 -47.87 14.20 0.41
C VAL A 53 -49.09 14.96 0.94
N THR A 54 -49.10 16.25 0.74
CA THR A 54 -50.13 17.12 1.29
C THR A 54 -51.12 17.50 0.19
N ILE A 55 -52.42 17.43 0.50
CA ILE A 55 -53.51 17.95 -0.34
C ILE A 55 -54.00 19.26 0.28
N GLY A 56 -54.02 20.30 -0.53
CA GLY A 56 -54.57 21.58 -0.20
C GLY A 56 -55.59 22.01 -1.27
N ASN A 57 -56.02 23.25 -1.23
CA ASN A 57 -56.82 23.86 -2.31
C ASN A 57 -56.66 25.38 -2.31
N ASN A 58 -57.09 26.02 -3.40
CA ASN A 58 -57.14 27.47 -3.58
C ASN A 58 -58.51 27.95 -4.05
N ASP A 59 -59.57 27.13 -3.86
CA ASP A 59 -60.93 27.43 -4.31
C ASP A 59 -61.98 27.32 -3.16
N GLY A 60 -61.51 27.27 -1.89
CA GLY A 60 -62.37 27.30 -0.71
C GLY A 60 -62.99 25.94 -0.31
N LYS A 61 -62.55 24.81 -0.91
CA LYS A 61 -62.96 23.47 -0.44
C LYS A 61 -62.31 23.17 0.89
N THR A 62 -63.03 22.42 1.74
CA THR A 62 -62.55 22.06 3.08
C THR A 62 -62.16 20.58 3.22
N ALA A 63 -62.58 19.75 2.27
CA ALA A 63 -62.34 18.33 2.27
C ALA A 63 -62.26 17.78 0.84
N TYR A 64 -61.71 16.58 0.70
CA TYR A 64 -61.72 15.75 -0.50
C TYR A 64 -62.25 14.37 -0.16
N ASN A 65 -62.78 13.62 -1.14
CA ASN A 65 -63.32 12.27 -0.95
C ASN A 65 -62.48 11.20 -1.66
N ALA A 66 -61.78 11.59 -2.70
CA ALA A 66 -60.99 10.70 -3.52
C ALA A 66 -59.70 11.33 -4.01
N TYR A 67 -58.66 10.51 -4.20
CA TYR A 67 -57.49 10.85 -4.98
C TYR A 67 -56.96 9.64 -5.75
N ASP A 68 -56.28 9.90 -6.85
CA ASP A 68 -55.50 8.96 -7.65
C ASP A 68 -54.20 9.63 -8.00
N MET A 69 -53.09 9.11 -7.41
CA MET A 69 -51.76 9.70 -7.57
C MET A 69 -50.77 8.64 -8.00
N THR A 70 -49.96 8.99 -8.95
CA THR A 70 -48.82 8.15 -9.40
C THR A 70 -47.53 8.86 -9.13
N PHE A 71 -46.57 8.13 -8.57
CA PHE A 71 -45.22 8.62 -8.23
C PHE A 71 -44.18 7.78 -8.95
N SER A 72 -43.07 8.39 -9.34
CA SER A 72 -41.89 7.72 -9.87
C SER A 72 -40.71 7.92 -8.93
N PHE A 73 -39.79 6.96 -8.91
CA PHE A 73 -38.54 6.97 -8.12
C PHE A 73 -37.49 6.10 -8.79
N ASP A 74 -36.19 6.25 -8.40
CA ASP A 74 -35.12 5.36 -8.88
C ASP A 74 -35.06 4.09 -8.03
N PRO A 75 -35.39 2.91 -8.57
CA PRO A 75 -35.40 1.65 -7.84
C PRO A 75 -33.97 1.15 -7.50
N ALA A 76 -32.91 1.71 -8.09
CA ALA A 76 -31.53 1.43 -7.71
C ALA A 76 -31.13 2.14 -6.41
N ILE A 77 -31.81 3.24 -6.07
CA ILE A 77 -31.53 4.05 -4.88
C ILE A 77 -32.53 3.83 -3.76
N LEU A 78 -33.81 3.66 -4.12
CA LEU A 78 -34.91 3.51 -3.17
C LEU A 78 -35.69 2.23 -3.43
N THR A 79 -35.92 1.44 -2.41
CA THR A 79 -36.87 0.32 -2.46
C THR A 79 -38.19 0.75 -1.83
N LEU A 80 -39.30 0.59 -2.55
CA LEU A 80 -40.63 0.91 -2.01
C LEU A 80 -40.94 0.00 -0.83
N ASN A 81 -41.30 0.61 0.30
CA ASN A 81 -41.68 -0.08 1.53
C ASN A 81 -43.18 0.10 1.79
N MET A 82 -43.97 -0.19 0.77
CA MET A 82 -45.44 -0.19 0.80
C MET A 82 -45.92 -1.46 0.09
N GLU A 83 -46.68 -2.29 0.78
CA GLU A 83 -47.19 -3.51 0.20
C GLU A 83 -48.34 -3.25 -0.79
N ASP A 84 -48.52 -4.13 -1.77
CA ASP A 84 -49.70 -4.14 -2.63
C ASP A 84 -50.95 -4.30 -1.78
N THR A 85 -51.76 -3.28 -1.76
CA THR A 85 -52.95 -3.23 -0.92
C THR A 85 -54.16 -3.01 -1.78
N ASN A 86 -55.17 -3.83 -1.61
CA ASN A 86 -56.46 -3.70 -2.27
C ASN A 86 -57.59 -3.91 -1.26
N ILE A 87 -57.90 -2.83 -0.56
CA ILE A 87 -59.02 -2.81 0.40
C ILE A 87 -60.06 -1.79 -0.08
N GLU A 88 -61.29 -1.94 0.38
CA GLU A 88 -62.37 -1.02 0.03
C GLU A 88 -61.96 0.43 0.38
N GLY A 89 -61.98 1.34 -0.58
CA GLY A 89 -61.66 2.73 -0.43
C GLY A 89 -60.16 3.07 -0.46
N TYR A 90 -59.25 2.07 -0.60
CA TYR A 90 -57.80 2.34 -0.65
C TYR A 90 -57.04 1.24 -1.40
N ARG A 91 -56.18 1.62 -2.30
CA ARG A 91 -55.35 0.73 -3.11
C ARG A 91 -53.92 1.28 -3.25
N VAL A 92 -52.94 0.43 -3.06
CA VAL A 92 -51.52 0.68 -3.41
C VAL A 92 -51.16 -0.30 -4.51
N ILE A 93 -50.63 0.23 -5.62
CA ILE A 93 -50.28 -0.56 -6.80
C ILE A 93 -48.80 -0.29 -7.08
N PRO A 94 -47.86 -1.11 -6.56
CA PRO A 94 -46.44 -0.96 -6.82
C PRO A 94 -46.08 -1.38 -8.23
N GLY A 95 -45.11 -0.66 -8.82
CA GLY A 95 -44.48 -0.95 -10.11
C GLY A 95 -42.96 -0.86 -10.01
N SER A 96 -42.25 -1.18 -11.09
CA SER A 96 -40.81 -1.00 -11.17
C SER A 96 -40.47 0.49 -11.30
N GLY A 97 -40.01 1.08 -10.17
CA GLY A 97 -39.71 2.52 -10.11
C GLY A 97 -40.94 3.43 -10.10
N THR A 98 -42.13 2.90 -9.86
CA THR A 98 -43.39 3.64 -9.74
C THR A 98 -44.26 3.10 -8.63
N VAL A 99 -45.15 3.94 -8.12
CA VAL A 99 -46.26 3.51 -7.25
C VAL A 99 -47.49 4.35 -7.57
N ARG A 100 -48.64 3.69 -7.73
CA ARG A 100 -49.96 4.36 -7.86
C ARG A 100 -50.75 4.11 -6.59
N ILE A 101 -51.32 5.19 -6.04
CA ILE A 101 -52.08 5.11 -4.80
C ILE A 101 -53.46 5.75 -5.07
N VAL A 102 -54.52 5.01 -4.82
CA VAL A 102 -55.89 5.40 -5.02
C VAL A 102 -56.65 5.33 -3.69
N ARG A 103 -57.34 6.39 -3.38
CA ARG A 103 -58.25 6.46 -2.23
C ARG A 103 -59.62 7.00 -2.68
N TYR A 104 -60.69 6.42 -2.16
CA TYR A 104 -62.05 6.89 -2.47
C TYR A 104 -63.02 6.56 -1.31
N GLY A 105 -64.19 7.23 -1.32
CA GLY A 105 -65.33 6.85 -0.48
C GLY A 105 -65.64 7.78 0.67
N LYS A 106 -64.72 8.08 1.57
CA LYS A 106 -64.98 8.96 2.73
C LYS A 106 -64.28 10.30 2.57
N ALA A 107 -65.00 11.36 2.98
CA ALA A 107 -64.38 12.68 3.09
C ALA A 107 -63.20 12.66 4.01
N ALA A 108 -62.13 13.36 3.64
CA ALA A 108 -60.93 13.61 4.41
C ALA A 108 -60.66 15.12 4.43
N GLU A 109 -60.11 15.56 5.54
CA GLU A 109 -59.64 16.94 5.69
C GLU A 109 -58.44 17.22 4.82
N LEU A 110 -58.26 18.48 4.44
CA LEU A 110 -57.02 18.94 3.76
C LEU A 110 -55.85 18.82 4.72
N GLY A 111 -54.67 18.56 4.18
CA GLY A 111 -53.44 18.38 4.91
C GLY A 111 -52.65 17.17 4.44
N ASP A 112 -51.93 16.51 5.32
CA ASP A 112 -51.16 15.31 4.99
C ASP A 112 -52.06 14.15 4.63
N ALA A 113 -52.15 13.85 3.33
CA ALA A 113 -53.09 12.87 2.77
C ALA A 113 -52.56 11.44 2.77
N LEU A 114 -51.27 11.31 2.53
CA LEU A 114 -50.55 10.03 2.52
C LEU A 114 -49.09 10.20 2.84
N THR A 115 -48.39 9.13 3.22
CA THR A 115 -46.95 9.10 3.40
C THR A 115 -46.38 8.01 2.53
N LEU A 116 -45.51 8.37 1.58
CA LEU A 116 -44.72 7.40 0.83
C LEU A 116 -43.60 6.89 1.72
N LYS A 117 -43.40 5.57 1.74
CA LYS A 117 -42.35 4.90 2.55
C LYS A 117 -41.41 4.14 1.66
N PHE A 118 -40.13 4.37 1.86
CA PHE A 118 -39.06 3.69 1.15
C PHE A 118 -38.00 3.21 2.13
N THR A 119 -37.23 2.21 1.70
CA THR A 119 -35.93 1.88 2.31
C THR A 119 -34.83 2.43 1.38
N ALA A 120 -33.90 3.20 1.92
CA ALA A 120 -32.74 3.68 1.20
C ALA A 120 -31.81 2.49 0.89
N ALA A 121 -31.78 2.01 -0.36
CA ALA A 121 -31.07 0.80 -0.77
C ALA A 121 -29.71 1.08 -1.38
N GLY A 122 -29.64 2.00 -2.33
CA GLY A 122 -28.39 2.38 -3.01
C GLY A 122 -27.83 3.71 -2.52
N GLN A 123 -26.62 4.04 -2.97
CA GLN A 123 -26.03 5.38 -2.78
C GLN A 123 -26.34 6.27 -3.99
N GLY A 124 -26.57 7.54 -3.74
CA GLY A 124 -26.86 8.51 -4.77
C GLY A 124 -28.10 9.34 -4.49
N GLN A 125 -28.71 9.87 -5.52
CA GLN A 125 -29.90 10.69 -5.43
C GLN A 125 -31.05 10.07 -6.22
N SER A 126 -32.23 10.02 -5.61
CA SER A 126 -33.49 9.68 -6.27
C SER A 126 -34.44 10.85 -6.17
N ALA A 127 -34.95 11.30 -7.31
CA ALA A 127 -36.06 12.21 -7.38
C ALA A 127 -37.37 11.40 -7.25
N VAL A 128 -38.02 11.49 -6.10
CA VAL A 128 -39.39 10.97 -5.94
C VAL A 128 -40.33 12.01 -6.46
N LYS A 129 -41.02 11.73 -7.58
CA LYS A 129 -41.79 12.72 -8.34
C LYS A 129 -43.24 12.29 -8.52
N VAL A 130 -44.16 13.22 -8.32
CA VAL A 130 -45.56 13.08 -8.75
C VAL A 130 -45.61 13.13 -10.27
N THR A 131 -46.08 12.07 -10.90
CA THR A 131 -46.25 11.99 -12.37
C THR A 131 -47.71 12.17 -12.80
N ALA A 132 -48.66 11.89 -11.92
CA ALA A 132 -50.08 12.18 -12.10
C ALA A 132 -50.72 12.41 -10.72
N ALA A 133 -51.65 13.35 -10.63
CA ALA A 133 -52.41 13.63 -9.42
C ALA A 133 -53.81 14.09 -9.78
N TYR A 134 -54.81 13.35 -9.30
CA TYR A 134 -56.22 13.69 -9.43
C TYR A 134 -56.81 13.72 -8.04
N VAL A 135 -57.57 14.74 -7.69
CA VAL A 135 -58.26 14.89 -6.40
C VAL A 135 -59.67 15.37 -6.62
N ASP A 136 -60.66 14.72 -5.98
CA ASP A 136 -62.06 15.02 -6.18
C ASP A 136 -62.89 14.98 -4.88
N THR A 137 -64.04 15.60 -4.91
CA THR A 137 -65.12 15.50 -3.89
C THR A 137 -66.05 14.35 -4.15
N ASN A 138 -65.93 13.60 -5.23
CA ASN A 138 -66.82 12.50 -5.57
C ASN A 138 -66.62 11.32 -4.57
N THR A 139 -67.71 10.74 -4.11
CA THR A 139 -67.72 9.65 -3.13
C THR A 139 -67.58 8.24 -3.72
N ASN A 140 -67.70 8.08 -5.07
CA ASN A 140 -67.83 6.76 -5.72
C ASN A 140 -66.58 6.44 -6.43
N ALA A 141 -65.60 6.58 -6.50
CA ALA A 141 -64.40 6.38 -7.32
C ALA A 141 -64.04 7.61 -8.16
N ILE A 142 -62.78 7.76 -8.46
CA ILE A 142 -62.32 8.81 -9.33
C ILE A 142 -62.79 8.49 -10.76
N GLU A 143 -63.62 9.37 -11.33
CA GLU A 143 -63.96 9.28 -12.73
C GLU A 143 -62.75 9.63 -13.57
N LEU A 144 -62.64 9.02 -14.74
CA LEU A 144 -61.51 9.24 -15.66
C LEU A 144 -61.41 10.72 -16.13
N ASP A 145 -62.48 11.50 -15.96
CA ASP A 145 -62.54 12.93 -16.34
C ASP A 145 -62.34 13.89 -15.14
N ALA A 146 -61.93 13.38 -13.98
CA ALA A 146 -61.64 14.23 -12.83
C ALA A 146 -60.49 15.24 -13.21
N PRO A 147 -60.65 16.53 -12.86
CA PRO A 147 -59.61 17.49 -13.19
C PRO A 147 -58.31 17.18 -12.44
N ALA A 148 -57.22 17.33 -13.16
CA ALA A 148 -55.91 17.18 -12.56
C ALA A 148 -55.72 18.19 -11.40
N ALA A 149 -55.17 17.76 -10.29
CA ALA A 149 -54.77 18.64 -9.19
C ALA A 149 -53.60 19.52 -9.62
N ILE A 150 -53.55 20.72 -9.06
CA ILE A 150 -52.42 21.65 -9.26
C ILE A 150 -51.23 21.18 -8.42
N VAL A 151 -50.16 20.76 -9.06
CA VAL A 151 -48.97 20.30 -8.33
C VAL A 151 -48.08 21.49 -8.02
N LEU A 152 -48.02 21.91 -6.75
CA LEU A 152 -47.24 23.05 -6.29
C LEU A 152 -45.74 22.67 -6.08
N LYS A 153 -45.50 21.48 -5.55
CA LYS A 153 -44.15 20.87 -5.44
C LYS A 153 -44.24 19.42 -5.91
N ASP A 154 -43.67 19.14 -7.05
CA ASP A 154 -43.76 17.84 -7.73
C ASP A 154 -42.71 16.82 -7.33
N THR A 155 -41.64 17.26 -6.67
CA THR A 155 -40.47 16.43 -6.42
C THR A 155 -39.94 16.59 -4.98
N THR A 156 -39.56 15.45 -4.38
CA THR A 156 -38.69 15.38 -3.21
C THR A 156 -37.41 14.65 -3.61
N THR A 157 -36.29 15.30 -3.47
CA THR A 157 -34.98 14.66 -3.69
C THR A 157 -34.57 13.93 -2.44
N VAL A 158 -34.33 12.63 -2.55
CA VAL A 158 -33.74 11.80 -1.50
C VAL A 158 -32.29 11.54 -1.83
N THR A 159 -31.38 12.05 -1.00
CA THR A 159 -29.94 11.77 -1.08
C THR A 159 -29.60 10.68 -0.10
N VAL A 160 -29.10 9.55 -0.60
CA VAL A 160 -28.70 8.40 0.19
C VAL A 160 -27.18 8.36 0.26
N SER A 161 -26.63 8.47 1.48
CA SER A 161 -25.22 8.29 1.78
C SER A 161 -24.98 6.94 2.45
N GLY A 162 -23.77 6.36 2.25
CA GLY A 162 -23.36 5.18 2.98
C GLY A 162 -22.84 5.53 4.38
N TYR A 163 -22.40 4.49 5.09
CA TYR A 163 -21.68 4.62 6.35
C TYR A 163 -20.24 5.02 6.09
N THR A 164 -19.70 5.89 6.93
CA THR A 164 -18.29 6.29 6.84
C THR A 164 -17.39 5.17 7.35
N VAL A 165 -16.24 5.01 6.68
CA VAL A 165 -15.17 4.09 7.06
C VAL A 165 -13.94 4.91 7.40
N THR A 166 -13.47 4.78 8.63
CA THR A 166 -12.21 5.38 9.09
C THR A 166 -11.21 4.26 9.33
N LEU A 167 -10.13 4.26 8.55
CA LEU A 167 -9.00 3.35 8.71
C LEU A 167 -7.83 4.07 9.40
N PRO A 168 -7.00 3.37 10.17
CA PRO A 168 -5.78 3.94 10.71
C PRO A 168 -4.74 4.13 9.60
N ASP A 169 -3.76 5.00 9.85
CA ASP A 169 -2.66 5.24 8.93
C ASP A 169 -1.95 3.95 8.54
N GLY A 170 -1.63 3.83 7.25
CA GLY A 170 -0.99 2.65 6.70
C GLY A 170 -1.91 1.47 6.42
N PHE A 171 -3.23 1.65 6.49
CA PHE A 171 -4.21 0.66 6.03
C PHE A 171 -4.93 1.17 4.77
N THR A 172 -5.27 0.26 3.88
CA THR A 172 -6.01 0.54 2.64
C THR A 172 -7.18 -0.41 2.49
N ARG A 173 -8.29 0.09 1.95
CA ARG A 173 -9.43 -0.75 1.54
C ARG A 173 -9.05 -1.62 0.35
N THR A 174 -9.64 -2.80 0.28
CA THR A 174 -9.47 -3.75 -0.83
C THR A 174 -10.78 -4.10 -1.54
N ASP A 175 -11.92 -3.71 -0.96
CA ASP A 175 -13.28 -3.88 -1.55
C ASP A 175 -13.64 -2.73 -2.50
N ALA A 176 -13.30 -1.50 -2.17
CA ALA A 176 -13.61 -0.31 -2.97
C ALA A 176 -12.69 0.85 -2.61
N GLU A 177 -12.66 1.89 -3.44
CA GLU A 177 -12.02 3.17 -3.13
C GLU A 177 -12.96 4.07 -2.30
N GLY A 178 -12.37 5.02 -1.55
CA GLY A 178 -13.08 6.02 -0.77
C GLY A 178 -13.41 5.61 0.66
N SER A 179 -14.13 6.48 1.35
CA SER A 179 -14.40 6.40 2.79
C SER A 179 -15.85 6.05 3.14
N VAL A 180 -16.61 5.51 2.20
CA VAL A 180 -18.04 5.20 2.38
C VAL A 180 -18.33 3.76 1.98
N ILE A 181 -19.24 3.10 2.72
CA ILE A 181 -19.73 1.75 2.44
C ILE A 181 -21.26 1.72 2.54
N ALA A 182 -21.91 0.94 1.68
CA ALA A 182 -23.36 0.75 1.73
C ALA A 182 -23.78 -0.06 2.96
N ALA A 183 -25.03 0.11 3.42
CA ALA A 183 -25.60 -0.73 4.47
C ALA A 183 -25.64 -2.19 4.02
N GLY A 184 -25.29 -3.11 4.93
CA GLY A 184 -25.18 -4.53 4.65
C GLY A 184 -23.94 -4.91 3.81
N GLY A 185 -23.14 -3.93 3.39
CA GLY A 185 -21.91 -4.15 2.63
C GLY A 185 -20.84 -4.88 3.44
N THR A 186 -19.84 -5.42 2.73
CA THR A 186 -18.67 -6.06 3.34
C THR A 186 -17.46 -5.18 3.12
N LEU A 187 -16.86 -4.69 4.21
CA LEU A 187 -15.61 -3.95 4.20
C LEU A 187 -14.43 -4.91 4.24
N THR A 188 -13.50 -4.78 3.31
CA THR A 188 -12.21 -5.45 3.37
C THR A 188 -11.07 -4.45 3.30
N PHE A 189 -10.02 -4.71 4.10
CA PHE A 189 -8.87 -3.81 4.18
C PHE A 189 -7.62 -4.58 4.60
N LYS A 190 -6.45 -4.02 4.32
CA LYS A 190 -5.16 -4.61 4.69
C LYS A 190 -4.13 -3.55 5.06
N PRO A 191 -3.11 -3.87 5.88
CA PRO A 191 -1.98 -2.99 6.12
C PRO A 191 -1.08 -2.89 4.89
N ALA A 192 -0.44 -1.73 4.71
CA ALA A 192 0.51 -1.50 3.64
C ALA A 192 1.86 -2.19 3.89
N ASP A 193 2.27 -2.33 5.16
CA ASP A 193 3.53 -2.96 5.53
C ASP A 193 3.30 -4.33 6.18
N PRO A 194 3.60 -5.44 5.49
CA PRO A 194 3.41 -6.80 6.00
C PRO A 194 4.46 -7.22 7.04
N ASN A 195 5.49 -6.40 7.32
CA ASN A 195 6.58 -6.74 8.23
C ASN A 195 6.29 -6.39 9.70
N TYR A 196 5.04 -6.02 10.00
CA TYR A 196 4.53 -5.90 11.36
C TYR A 196 3.47 -6.95 11.65
N ASP A 197 3.38 -7.36 12.89
CA ASP A 197 2.23 -8.05 13.45
C ASP A 197 1.25 -7.00 13.98
N TYR A 198 0.00 -7.05 13.49
CA TYR A 198 -1.03 -6.08 13.83
C TYR A 198 -2.09 -6.70 14.75
N THR A 199 -2.46 -5.97 15.79
CA THR A 199 -3.70 -6.22 16.53
C THR A 199 -4.70 -5.17 16.06
N VAL A 200 -5.77 -5.59 15.39
CA VAL A 200 -6.78 -4.72 14.78
C VAL A 200 -8.09 -4.86 15.52
N THR A 201 -8.70 -3.73 15.89
CA THR A 201 -10.03 -3.67 16.46
C THR A 201 -10.95 -2.80 15.61
N VAL A 202 -12.21 -3.19 15.53
CA VAL A 202 -13.25 -2.56 14.73
C VAL A 202 -14.44 -2.19 15.60
N THR A 203 -14.91 -0.96 15.47
CA THR A 203 -16.16 -0.47 16.07
C THR A 203 -17.13 -0.12 14.95
N VAL A 204 -18.34 -0.65 14.99
CA VAL A 204 -19.43 -0.37 14.03
C VAL A 204 -20.57 0.34 14.73
N GLY A 205 -21.04 1.46 14.19
CA GLY A 205 -22.17 2.23 14.70
C GLY A 205 -21.99 2.77 16.13
N GLY A 206 -20.73 2.93 16.60
CA GLY A 206 -20.45 3.35 17.98
C GLY A 206 -20.66 2.25 19.04
N GLY A 207 -20.82 0.97 18.62
CA GLY A 207 -20.91 -0.17 19.52
C GLY A 207 -19.59 -0.55 20.19
N GLU A 208 -19.50 -1.75 20.74
CA GLU A 208 -18.28 -2.27 21.35
C GLU A 208 -17.20 -2.56 20.29
N ALA A 209 -15.95 -2.31 20.66
CA ALA A 209 -14.80 -2.62 19.82
C ALA A 209 -14.54 -4.15 19.81
N THR A 210 -14.48 -4.75 18.64
CA THR A 210 -14.21 -6.18 18.45
C THR A 210 -12.87 -6.39 17.76
N THR A 211 -12.09 -7.37 18.23
CA THR A 211 -10.83 -7.75 17.56
C THR A 211 -11.15 -8.58 16.34
N VAL A 212 -10.51 -8.26 15.21
CA VAL A 212 -10.62 -8.99 13.95
C VAL A 212 -9.26 -9.56 13.55
N SER A 213 -9.28 -10.77 12.98
CA SER A 213 -8.08 -11.43 12.48
C SER A 213 -8.05 -11.39 10.95
N PRO A 214 -6.87 -11.29 10.34
CA PRO A 214 -6.74 -11.36 8.90
C PRO A 214 -6.86 -12.80 8.40
N ASP A 215 -7.15 -12.95 7.11
CA ASP A 215 -7.00 -14.22 6.40
C ASP A 215 -5.52 -14.52 6.08
N GLU A 216 -5.27 -15.61 5.35
CA GLU A 216 -3.92 -16.02 4.90
C GLU A 216 -3.22 -15.00 3.97
N ASN A 217 -3.98 -14.09 3.35
CA ASN A 217 -3.49 -13.01 2.49
C ASN A 217 -3.28 -11.69 3.24
N GLY A 218 -3.52 -11.67 4.56
CA GLY A 218 -3.42 -10.49 5.40
C GLY A 218 -4.60 -9.53 5.26
N ILE A 219 -5.75 -9.99 4.73
CA ILE A 219 -6.96 -9.19 4.53
C ILE A 219 -7.89 -9.35 5.73
N TYR A 220 -8.28 -8.23 6.32
CA TYR A 220 -9.29 -8.13 7.36
C TYR A 220 -10.67 -7.92 6.75
N THR A 221 -11.69 -8.57 7.29
CA THR A 221 -13.06 -8.51 6.77
C THR A 221 -14.06 -8.13 7.86
N VAL A 222 -14.93 -7.16 7.55
CA VAL A 222 -16.10 -6.78 8.36
C VAL A 222 -17.34 -6.93 7.50
N ALA A 223 -18.14 -7.96 7.76
CA ALA A 223 -19.35 -8.23 7.00
C ALA A 223 -20.58 -7.51 7.59
N ASN A 224 -21.61 -7.31 6.77
CA ASN A 224 -22.92 -6.75 7.17
C ASN A 224 -22.78 -5.40 7.92
N VAL A 225 -22.04 -4.46 7.34
CA VAL A 225 -21.84 -3.14 7.94
C VAL A 225 -23.18 -2.40 8.05
N ASN A 226 -23.58 -2.07 9.29
CA ASN A 226 -24.86 -1.43 9.62
C ASN A 226 -24.69 -0.10 10.38
N GLY A 227 -23.51 0.50 10.33
CA GLY A 227 -23.18 1.77 10.95
C GLY A 227 -21.80 2.27 10.52
N ASN A 228 -21.41 3.47 10.93
CA ASN A 228 -20.08 4.01 10.70
C ASN A 228 -19.03 3.06 11.28
N VAL A 229 -17.96 2.81 10.51
CA VAL A 229 -16.88 1.90 10.88
C VAL A 229 -15.66 2.70 11.30
N VAL A 230 -15.14 2.42 12.47
CA VAL A 230 -13.86 2.92 12.95
C VAL A 230 -12.94 1.73 13.20
N VAL A 231 -11.83 1.70 12.48
CA VAL A 231 -10.78 0.69 12.66
C VAL A 231 -9.63 1.32 13.42
N THR A 232 -9.14 0.65 14.44
CA THR A 232 -7.92 1.01 15.17
C THR A 232 -6.93 -0.15 15.16
N SER A 233 -5.64 0.13 15.27
CA SER A 233 -4.61 -0.89 15.28
C SER A 233 -3.45 -0.53 16.17
N THR A 234 -2.82 -1.56 16.75
CA THR A 234 -1.46 -1.51 17.28
C THR A 234 -0.58 -2.43 16.46
N LYS A 235 0.71 -2.15 16.39
CA LYS A 235 1.66 -2.95 15.61
C LYS A 235 2.95 -3.20 16.37
N THR A 236 3.53 -4.39 16.16
CA THR A 236 4.87 -4.76 16.64
C THR A 236 5.71 -5.25 15.46
N PRO A 237 7.00 -4.85 15.37
CA PRO A 237 7.87 -5.34 14.30
C PRO A 237 8.02 -6.87 14.37
N LYS A 238 7.94 -7.53 13.22
CA LYS A 238 8.18 -8.97 13.11
C LYS A 238 9.62 -9.34 13.45
N THR A 239 9.77 -10.51 14.02
CA THR A 239 11.08 -11.10 14.32
C THR A 239 11.31 -12.31 13.43
N PHE A 240 12.49 -12.37 12.81
CA PHE A 240 12.90 -13.39 11.87
C PHE A 240 14.05 -14.23 12.43
N THR A 241 14.14 -15.49 12.02
CA THR A 241 15.24 -16.37 12.41
C THR A 241 16.51 -16.04 11.65
N VAL A 242 17.67 -16.24 12.32
CA VAL A 242 18.98 -16.07 11.71
C VAL A 242 19.76 -17.37 11.80
N THR A 243 20.19 -17.88 10.65
CA THR A 243 21.10 -19.02 10.55
C THR A 243 22.52 -18.52 10.35
N GLN A 244 23.41 -18.83 11.29
CA GLN A 244 24.82 -18.42 11.28
C GLN A 244 25.66 -19.35 10.38
N GLY A 245 26.61 -18.78 9.65
CA GLY A 245 27.63 -19.50 8.92
C GLY A 245 28.82 -19.93 9.81
N ASN A 246 29.76 -20.67 9.23
CA ASN A 246 30.98 -21.06 9.92
C ASN A 246 31.78 -19.82 10.33
N ASP A 247 32.40 -19.89 11.51
CA ASP A 247 33.25 -18.83 12.08
C ASP A 247 32.52 -17.47 12.23
N THR A 248 31.16 -17.48 12.20
CA THR A 248 30.33 -16.29 12.46
C THR A 248 29.53 -16.41 13.75
N THR A 249 29.32 -15.30 14.43
CA THR A 249 28.55 -15.21 15.69
C THR A 249 27.62 -14.02 15.64
N GLY A 250 26.38 -14.21 16.13
CA GLY A 250 25.34 -13.16 16.18
C GLY A 250 24.10 -13.69 16.89
N ALA A 251 23.11 -12.83 17.10
CA ALA A 251 21.84 -13.25 17.69
C ALA A 251 21.10 -14.24 16.75
N ALA A 252 20.40 -15.21 17.35
CA ALA A 252 19.61 -16.20 16.60
C ALA A 252 18.36 -15.62 15.92
N THR A 253 18.02 -14.37 16.23
CA THR A 253 16.85 -13.66 15.68
C THR A 253 17.22 -12.22 15.33
N ALA A 254 16.54 -11.68 14.33
CA ALA A 254 16.62 -10.29 13.92
C ALA A 254 15.21 -9.68 13.87
N THR A 255 15.06 -8.43 14.30
CA THR A 255 13.76 -7.74 14.37
C THR A 255 13.71 -6.67 13.29
N TYR A 256 12.61 -6.59 12.55
CA TYR A 256 12.36 -5.54 11.56
C TYR A 256 12.56 -4.13 12.16
N MET A 257 13.09 -3.20 11.39
CA MET A 257 13.44 -1.84 11.79
C MET A 257 14.53 -1.72 12.88
N LYS A 258 15.22 -2.83 13.22
CA LYS A 258 16.37 -2.84 14.12
C LYS A 258 17.57 -3.42 13.40
N ASP A 259 18.68 -2.67 13.37
CA ASP A 259 19.92 -3.13 12.77
C ASP A 259 20.34 -4.48 13.35
N TYR A 260 20.67 -5.42 12.46
CA TYR A 260 21.20 -6.71 12.85
C TYR A 260 22.70 -6.76 12.62
N THR A 261 23.45 -7.14 13.65
CA THR A 261 24.91 -7.27 13.58
C THR A 261 25.36 -8.69 13.86
N PHE A 262 26.38 -9.11 13.13
CA PHE A 262 27.09 -10.37 13.38
C PHE A 262 28.58 -10.20 13.13
N ASN A 263 29.39 -11.04 13.77
CA ASN A 263 30.84 -10.98 13.67
C ASN A 263 31.39 -12.23 12.95
N LEU A 264 32.40 -12.05 12.14
CA LEU A 264 33.25 -13.08 11.58
C LEU A 264 34.58 -13.11 12.39
N THR A 265 34.95 -14.27 12.89
CA THR A 265 36.27 -14.51 13.50
C THR A 265 37.10 -15.36 12.52
N PRO A 266 38.00 -14.72 11.72
CA PRO A 266 38.74 -15.46 10.70
C PRO A 266 39.70 -16.45 11.32
N ALA A 267 39.72 -17.70 10.82
CA ALA A 267 40.70 -18.68 11.17
C ALA A 267 42.00 -18.44 10.40
N ASP A 268 43.15 -18.70 11.03
CA ASP A 268 44.47 -18.57 10.43
C ASP A 268 44.61 -19.42 9.15
N GLY A 269 45.20 -18.81 8.11
CA GLY A 269 45.41 -19.47 6.83
C GLY A 269 44.21 -19.56 5.93
N PHE A 270 43.11 -18.85 6.24
CA PHE A 270 41.91 -18.80 5.44
C PHE A 270 41.49 -17.37 5.04
N VAL A 271 40.79 -17.27 3.96
CA VAL A 271 40.05 -16.08 3.51
C VAL A 271 38.57 -16.43 3.39
N TYR A 272 37.72 -15.42 3.59
CA TYR A 272 36.26 -15.63 3.64
C TYR A 272 35.57 -14.76 2.59
N LYS A 273 34.60 -15.36 1.90
CA LYS A 273 33.66 -14.64 1.05
C LYS A 273 32.27 -14.72 1.70
N MET A 274 31.79 -13.58 2.20
CA MET A 274 30.48 -13.48 2.85
C MET A 274 29.37 -13.49 1.80
N ALA A 275 28.32 -14.29 2.04
CA ALA A 275 27.08 -14.31 1.29
C ALA A 275 25.93 -14.33 2.28
N VAL A 276 24.96 -13.42 2.09
CA VAL A 276 23.78 -13.30 2.95
C VAL A 276 22.53 -13.45 2.07
N THR A 277 21.53 -14.16 2.56
CA THR A 277 20.18 -14.15 1.97
C THR A 277 19.17 -13.68 3.01
N ILE A 278 18.14 -12.97 2.55
CA ILE A 278 17.00 -12.52 3.36
C ILE A 278 15.74 -12.96 2.62
N GLY A 279 14.90 -13.80 3.28
CA GLY A 279 13.70 -14.35 2.64
C GLY A 279 14.02 -15.07 1.32
N ASP A 280 15.05 -15.92 1.29
CA ASP A 280 15.52 -16.70 0.13
C ASP A 280 16.10 -15.88 -1.04
N LYS A 281 16.26 -14.57 -0.89
CA LYS A 281 16.88 -13.70 -1.89
C LYS A 281 18.28 -13.29 -1.49
N ALA A 282 19.22 -13.30 -2.44
CA ALA A 282 20.56 -12.79 -2.20
C ALA A 282 20.52 -11.32 -1.77
N TYR A 283 21.27 -11.00 -0.72
CA TYR A 283 21.34 -9.67 -0.14
C TYR A 283 22.78 -9.18 -0.11
N THR A 284 23.01 -7.94 -0.55
CA THR A 284 24.35 -7.32 -0.64
C THR A 284 24.44 -5.96 0.06
N GLY A 285 23.35 -5.51 0.70
CA GLY A 285 23.26 -4.20 1.35
C GLY A 285 23.91 -4.11 2.73
N PHE A 286 24.57 -5.17 3.21
CA PHE A 286 25.28 -5.14 4.49
C PHE A 286 26.58 -4.34 4.40
N THR A 287 26.99 -3.72 5.51
CA THR A 287 28.28 -3.06 5.67
C THR A 287 29.23 -3.96 6.48
N ALA A 288 30.54 -3.76 6.31
CA ALA A 288 31.57 -4.50 7.03
C ALA A 288 32.57 -3.55 7.67
N LYS A 289 32.93 -3.79 8.93
CA LYS A 289 33.97 -3.05 9.65
C LYS A 289 34.97 -4.04 10.24
N VAL A 290 36.24 -3.91 9.88
CA VAL A 290 37.34 -4.67 10.50
C VAL A 290 37.67 -4.04 11.85
N ASN A 291 37.73 -4.85 12.87
CA ASN A 291 38.05 -4.49 14.26
C ASN A 291 39.54 -4.65 14.56
N ASP A 292 40.03 -3.98 15.61
CA ASP A 292 41.43 -4.03 16.01
C ASP A 292 41.88 -5.43 16.48
N ASP A 293 40.96 -6.28 16.91
CA ASP A 293 41.17 -7.67 17.31
C ASP A 293 41.22 -8.65 16.12
N GLY A 294 41.14 -8.17 14.90
CA GLY A 294 41.13 -8.97 13.67
C GLY A 294 39.80 -9.59 13.29
N THR A 295 38.75 -9.40 14.09
CA THR A 295 37.38 -9.78 13.70
C THR A 295 36.79 -8.80 12.71
N THR A 296 35.71 -9.17 12.02
CA THR A 296 34.98 -8.28 11.16
C THR A 296 33.51 -8.25 11.59
N THR A 297 33.00 -7.08 11.93
CA THR A 297 31.58 -6.85 12.23
C THR A 297 30.83 -6.50 10.94
N TYR A 298 29.77 -7.23 10.66
CA TYR A 298 28.83 -6.97 9.57
C TYR A 298 27.54 -6.40 10.14
N THR A 299 26.93 -5.44 9.43
CA THR A 299 25.67 -4.81 9.81
C THR A 299 24.68 -4.87 8.65
N ILE A 300 23.48 -5.40 8.92
CA ILE A 300 22.32 -5.37 8.05
C ILE A 300 21.40 -4.27 8.58
N PRO A 301 21.05 -3.24 7.79
CA PRO A 301 20.12 -2.19 8.20
C PRO A 301 18.77 -2.76 8.62
N GLY A 302 18.16 -2.21 9.66
CA GLY A 302 16.91 -2.71 10.22
C GLY A 302 15.74 -2.72 9.25
N ALA A 303 15.69 -1.75 8.33
CA ALA A 303 14.67 -1.68 7.28
C ALA A 303 14.75 -2.85 6.28
N ASP A 304 15.91 -3.48 6.15
CA ASP A 304 16.14 -4.61 5.25
C ASP A 304 15.92 -5.97 5.92
N VAL A 305 15.64 -6.00 7.23
CA VAL A 305 15.32 -7.22 7.99
C VAL A 305 13.85 -7.61 7.72
N ILE A 306 13.55 -8.08 6.51
CA ILE A 306 12.19 -8.37 6.02
C ILE A 306 11.88 -9.86 5.82
N GLY A 307 12.74 -10.73 6.33
CA GLY A 307 12.61 -12.19 6.23
C GLY A 307 13.71 -12.91 7.01
N ASN A 308 13.64 -14.24 7.04
CA ASN A 308 14.67 -15.06 7.66
C ASN A 308 16.04 -14.80 7.01
N ILE A 309 17.07 -14.71 7.82
CA ILE A 309 18.44 -14.41 7.38
C ILE A 309 19.25 -15.69 7.39
N VAL A 310 19.95 -15.97 6.29
CA VAL A 310 20.96 -17.03 6.23
C VAL A 310 22.30 -16.41 5.87
N ILE A 311 23.28 -16.61 6.74
CA ILE A 311 24.64 -16.13 6.59
C ILE A 311 25.51 -17.31 6.17
N ASN A 312 26.20 -17.18 5.04
CA ASN A 312 27.17 -18.16 4.55
C ASN A 312 28.54 -17.50 4.48
N SER A 313 29.47 -18.00 5.27
CA SER A 313 30.89 -17.63 5.24
C SER A 313 31.63 -18.66 4.40
N ASN A 314 31.82 -18.40 3.12
CA ASN A 314 32.57 -19.30 2.23
C ASN A 314 34.06 -19.25 2.58
N LYS A 315 34.52 -20.22 3.39
CA LYS A 315 35.89 -20.35 3.85
C LYS A 315 36.75 -20.97 2.76
N GLN A 316 37.84 -20.32 2.39
CA GLN A 316 38.79 -20.79 1.38
C GLN A 316 40.19 -20.70 1.95
N VAL A 317 41.05 -21.68 1.59
CA VAL A 317 42.45 -21.60 1.96
C VAL A 317 43.05 -20.33 1.34
N LYS A 318 43.77 -19.55 2.17
CA LYS A 318 44.44 -18.34 1.70
C LYS A 318 45.54 -18.74 0.72
N PRO A 319 45.56 -18.23 -0.48
CA PRO A 319 46.64 -18.50 -1.42
C PRO A 319 47.97 -18.05 -0.84
N LEU A 320 48.94 -18.95 -0.84
CA LEU A 320 50.31 -18.61 -0.44
C LEU A 320 50.88 -17.57 -1.41
N LYS A 321 51.57 -16.58 -0.87
CA LYS A 321 52.27 -15.61 -1.71
C LYS A 321 53.44 -16.27 -2.40
N THR A 322 53.84 -15.77 -3.54
CA THR A 322 55.09 -16.14 -4.24
C THR A 322 56.01 -14.96 -4.18
N TYR A 323 57.24 -15.19 -3.70
CA TYR A 323 58.29 -14.20 -3.58
C TYR A 323 59.29 -14.38 -4.69
N GLN A 324 59.93 -13.28 -5.10
CA GLN A 324 60.99 -13.26 -6.12
C GLN A 324 62.31 -13.60 -5.49
N VAL A 325 63.18 -14.28 -6.27
CA VAL A 325 64.54 -14.62 -5.89
C VAL A 325 65.48 -14.05 -6.95
N SER A 326 66.44 -13.26 -6.49
CA SER A 326 67.50 -12.69 -7.33
C SER A 326 68.87 -13.08 -6.82
N PHE A 327 69.81 -13.29 -7.75
CA PHE A 327 71.22 -13.51 -7.48
C PHE A 327 71.98 -12.27 -7.90
N ALA A 328 72.89 -11.82 -7.02
CA ALA A 328 73.72 -10.62 -7.21
C ALA A 328 75.17 -10.94 -6.85
N GLY A 329 76.10 -10.01 -7.12
CA GLY A 329 77.53 -10.11 -6.84
C GLY A 329 78.30 -10.75 -7.97
N SER A 330 79.65 -10.76 -7.81
CA SER A 330 80.64 -11.22 -8.78
C SER A 330 80.57 -12.73 -9.13
N GLY A 331 79.98 -13.52 -8.24
CA GLY A 331 79.73 -14.96 -8.42
C GLY A 331 78.30 -15.31 -8.75
N ALA A 332 77.42 -14.35 -9.08
CA ALA A 332 75.99 -14.60 -9.34
C ALA A 332 75.73 -15.57 -10.49
N GLY A 333 76.61 -15.59 -11.49
CA GLY A 333 76.52 -16.46 -12.68
C GLY A 333 76.76 -17.96 -12.37
N GLU A 334 77.36 -18.27 -11.26
CA GLU A 334 77.62 -19.66 -10.80
C GLU A 334 76.44 -20.19 -9.96
N ALA A 335 75.43 -19.37 -9.63
CA ALA A 335 74.30 -19.81 -8.86
C ALA A 335 73.19 -20.42 -9.74
N THR A 336 72.66 -21.52 -9.27
CA THR A 336 71.50 -22.17 -9.92
C THR A 336 70.39 -22.39 -8.89
N GLY A 337 69.21 -21.87 -9.18
CA GLY A 337 68.01 -21.98 -8.33
C GLY A 337 66.83 -21.34 -8.99
N GLU A 338 65.61 -21.71 -8.55
CA GLU A 338 64.38 -21.14 -9.03
C GLU A 338 64.33 -19.61 -8.79
N ARG A 339 63.67 -18.86 -9.65
CA ARG A 339 63.54 -17.39 -9.51
C ARG A 339 62.35 -16.99 -8.65
N THR A 340 61.61 -17.93 -8.17
CA THR A 340 60.45 -17.71 -7.27
C THR A 340 60.44 -18.76 -6.17
N VAL A 341 59.81 -18.44 -5.03
CA VAL A 341 59.61 -19.38 -3.92
C VAL A 341 58.24 -19.05 -3.27
N GLN A 342 57.55 -20.07 -2.85
CA GLN A 342 56.30 -19.90 -2.13
C GLN A 342 56.54 -19.45 -0.68
N GLU A 343 55.60 -18.70 -0.15
CA GLU A 343 55.57 -18.28 1.26
C GLU A 343 55.71 -19.50 2.20
N LYS A 344 56.55 -19.35 3.23
CA LYS A 344 56.85 -20.39 4.22
C LYS A 344 57.59 -21.63 3.70
N ALA A 345 57.87 -21.72 2.42
CA ALA A 345 58.72 -22.78 1.88
C ALA A 345 60.20 -22.51 2.17
N ASN A 346 60.99 -23.57 2.21
CA ASN A 346 62.43 -23.44 2.19
C ASN A 346 62.92 -23.24 0.75
N TYR A 347 63.83 -22.29 0.56
CA TYR A 347 64.44 -22.05 -0.73
C TYR A 347 65.82 -22.69 -0.77
N THR A 348 66.07 -23.47 -1.82
CA THR A 348 67.37 -24.18 -2.02
C THR A 348 67.99 -23.74 -3.35
N PHE A 349 69.26 -23.45 -3.34
CA PHE A 349 70.07 -23.10 -4.53
C PHE A 349 71.46 -23.77 -4.43
N THR A 350 72.15 -23.87 -5.57
CA THR A 350 73.50 -24.38 -5.65
C THR A 350 74.42 -23.32 -6.22
N VAL A 351 75.74 -23.38 -5.84
CA VAL A 351 76.76 -22.50 -6.38
C VAL A 351 77.89 -23.39 -6.94
N ALA A 352 78.12 -23.32 -8.25
CA ALA A 352 79.22 -24.02 -8.94
C ALA A 352 80.53 -23.32 -8.63
N LYS A 353 81.16 -23.62 -7.47
CA LYS A 353 82.45 -23.00 -7.02
C LYS A 353 83.58 -23.36 -7.99
N GLN A 354 84.26 -22.34 -8.51
CA GLN A 354 85.44 -22.51 -9.38
C GLN A 354 86.71 -22.74 -8.56
N LYS A 355 87.62 -23.48 -9.12
CA LYS A 355 88.97 -23.69 -8.50
C LYS A 355 89.70 -22.34 -8.44
N ASN A 356 90.46 -22.14 -7.34
CA ASN A 356 91.22 -20.92 -7.08
C ASN A 356 90.39 -19.67 -6.80
N PHE A 357 89.14 -19.83 -6.32
CA PHE A 357 88.31 -18.71 -5.83
C PHE A 357 87.73 -19.06 -4.46
N GLU A 358 87.67 -18.05 -3.61
CA GLU A 358 86.98 -18.08 -2.33
C GLU A 358 85.61 -17.41 -2.52
N TYR A 359 84.56 -18.00 -1.92
CA TYR A 359 83.19 -17.48 -2.10
C TYR A 359 82.60 -17.04 -0.74
N THR A 360 82.07 -15.83 -0.72
CA THR A 360 81.25 -15.32 0.38
C THR A 360 79.79 -15.24 -0.11
N ILE A 361 78.91 -15.95 0.58
CA ILE A 361 77.48 -16.04 0.22
C ILE A 361 76.67 -15.45 1.36
N THR A 362 75.88 -14.44 1.04
CA THR A 362 74.94 -13.78 1.98
C THR A 362 73.56 -13.67 1.35
N ALA A 363 72.54 -13.57 2.19
CA ALA A 363 71.16 -13.36 1.68
C ALA A 363 70.42 -12.34 2.51
N THR A 364 69.56 -11.60 1.86
CA THR A 364 68.55 -10.76 2.50
C THR A 364 67.16 -11.20 2.10
N MET A 365 66.20 -11.10 3.05
CA MET A 365 64.81 -11.39 2.88
C MET A 365 63.99 -10.12 3.20
N GLY A 366 63.27 -9.55 2.22
CA GLY A 366 62.60 -8.27 2.44
C GLY A 366 63.54 -7.17 2.89
N GLY A 367 64.82 -7.21 2.44
CA GLY A 367 65.88 -6.24 2.78
C GLY A 367 66.55 -6.43 4.13
N LYS A 368 66.32 -7.55 4.87
CA LYS A 368 66.94 -7.88 6.13
C LYS A 368 67.79 -9.14 5.96
N ASP A 369 68.99 -9.18 6.58
CA ASP A 369 69.88 -10.33 6.54
C ASP A 369 69.18 -11.57 7.13
N VAL A 370 69.39 -12.70 6.45
CA VAL A 370 68.84 -14.01 6.88
C VAL A 370 69.94 -15.07 6.85
N PRO A 371 69.83 -16.06 7.76
CA PRO A 371 70.83 -17.13 7.80
C PRO A 371 70.71 -18.06 6.59
N ILE A 372 71.84 -18.51 6.08
CA ILE A 372 71.97 -19.53 5.05
C ILE A 372 72.56 -20.77 5.69
N THR A 373 71.97 -21.93 5.45
CA THR A 373 72.52 -23.22 5.85
C THR A 373 73.23 -23.83 4.63
N GLU A 374 74.55 -24.09 4.74
CA GLU A 374 75.33 -24.83 3.72
C GLU A 374 75.14 -26.33 3.92
N GLY A 375 74.81 -27.05 2.88
CA GLY A 375 74.68 -28.48 2.82
C GLY A 375 75.77 -29.15 2.00
N ALA A 376 75.62 -30.42 1.64
CA ALA A 376 76.46 -31.10 0.74
C ALA A 376 76.48 -30.54 -0.66
N ASP A 377 77.53 -30.78 -1.46
CA ASP A 377 77.58 -30.44 -2.91
C ASP A 377 77.32 -28.96 -3.27
N ASN A 378 77.81 -28.06 -2.39
CA ASN A 378 77.62 -26.62 -2.51
C ASN A 378 76.14 -26.18 -2.63
N THR A 379 75.26 -26.94 -1.94
CA THR A 379 73.85 -26.62 -1.82
C THR A 379 73.60 -25.71 -0.60
N TYR A 380 72.79 -24.67 -0.79
CA TYR A 380 72.48 -23.70 0.25
C TYR A 380 70.99 -23.61 0.44
N THR A 381 70.53 -23.52 1.71
CA THR A 381 69.11 -23.46 2.05
C THR A 381 68.83 -22.20 2.90
N ILE A 382 67.77 -21.48 2.55
CA ILE A 382 67.16 -20.40 3.32
C ILE A 382 65.81 -20.92 3.79
N ALA A 383 65.60 -21.03 5.08
CA ALA A 383 64.38 -21.58 5.63
C ALA A 383 63.27 -20.54 5.76
N ASN A 384 61.98 -21.00 5.64
CA ASN A 384 60.77 -20.25 5.96
C ASN A 384 60.73 -18.86 5.27
N VAL A 385 60.70 -18.85 3.95
CA VAL A 385 60.71 -17.60 3.18
C VAL A 385 59.43 -16.81 3.35
N THR A 386 59.55 -15.57 3.78
CA THR A 386 58.45 -14.64 4.05
C THR A 386 58.54 -13.30 3.30
N GLY A 387 59.53 -13.16 2.40
CA GLY A 387 59.75 -11.96 1.59
C GLY A 387 60.67 -12.26 0.39
N ASP A 388 60.82 -11.32 -0.51
CA ASP A 388 61.72 -11.43 -1.65
C ASP A 388 63.15 -11.67 -1.18
N LEU A 389 63.84 -12.56 -1.87
CA LEU A 389 65.23 -12.95 -1.58
C LEU A 389 66.20 -12.28 -2.53
N VAL A 390 67.22 -11.69 -1.97
CA VAL A 390 68.44 -11.26 -2.71
C VAL A 390 69.60 -12.03 -2.16
N ILE A 391 70.17 -12.92 -2.99
CA ILE A 391 71.31 -13.76 -2.64
C ILE A 391 72.52 -13.15 -3.30
N THR A 392 73.47 -12.65 -2.49
CA THR A 392 74.71 -12.05 -2.94
C THR A 392 75.83 -13.03 -2.85
N ILE A 393 76.52 -13.30 -3.96
CA ILE A 393 77.62 -14.23 -4.08
C ILE A 393 78.83 -13.44 -4.53
N GLU A 394 79.76 -13.23 -3.64
CA GLU A 394 81.05 -12.58 -3.98
C GLU A 394 82.10 -13.63 -4.12
N LYS A 395 82.90 -13.54 -5.22
CA LYS A 395 84.08 -14.40 -5.44
C LYS A 395 85.34 -13.58 -5.50
N LYS A 396 86.37 -14.07 -4.84
CA LYS A 396 87.73 -13.49 -4.78
C LYS A 396 88.75 -14.51 -5.23
N SER A 397 89.64 -14.14 -6.18
CA SER A 397 90.74 -15.00 -6.62
C SER A 397 91.73 -15.27 -5.46
N THR A 398 92.12 -16.56 -5.30
CA THR A 398 93.14 -16.98 -4.36
C THR A 398 94.48 -17.11 -5.04
N LEU A 399 94.65 -16.82 -6.32
CA LEU A 399 95.93 -16.80 -7.00
C LEU A 399 96.78 -15.61 -6.53
N THR A 400 97.90 -15.90 -5.93
CA THR A 400 98.94 -14.90 -5.67
C THR A 400 99.89 -14.82 -6.87
N MET A 401 100.06 -13.62 -7.49
CA MET A 401 101.14 -13.41 -8.43
C MET A 401 102.39 -13.06 -7.68
N GLU A 402 103.33 -13.97 -7.71
CA GLU A 402 104.75 -13.58 -7.38
C GLU A 402 105.33 -12.80 -8.54
N VAL A 403 105.58 -11.56 -8.34
CA VAL A 403 106.33 -10.76 -9.30
C VAL A 403 107.85 -10.97 -8.92
N ALA A 404 108.53 -11.82 -9.67
CA ALA A 404 109.98 -11.92 -9.58
C ALA A 404 110.56 -10.62 -10.23
N VAL A 405 111.11 -9.77 -9.37
CA VAL A 405 111.93 -8.66 -9.81
C VAL A 405 113.34 -9.22 -10.08
N SER A 406 113.72 -9.43 -11.32
CA SER A 406 115.10 -9.71 -11.72
C SER A 406 115.90 -8.39 -11.66
N GLU A 407 116.96 -8.43 -10.84
CA GLU A 407 118.01 -7.41 -10.82
C GLU A 407 118.76 -7.28 -12.19
#